data_585d6d2ebc50d408e47a8ede463e8e06
#
_entry.id   585d6d2ebc50d408e47a8ede463e8e06
#
_cell.length_a   1.000
_cell.length_b   1.000
_cell.length_c   1.000
_cell.angle_alpha   90.00
_cell.angle_beta   90.00
_cell.angle_gamma   90.00
#
_symmetry.space_group_name_H-M   'P 1'
#
loop_
_entity.id
_entity.type
_entity.pdbx_description
1 polymer ?
#
loop_
_entity_poly.entity_id
_entity_poly.type
_entity_poly.pdbx_seq_one_letter_code
_entity_poly.pdbx_strand_id
1 'polypeptide(L)'
;ALEAVVSGIELSARTTAFGPGLKLAKRILDESRLSRKEVILLSDFQRLGFQGEDDDVWLPAGTVLTPVDLGSPETENLALTGVTLERDEASGRERLTASARVTRKAPADAAPLTSRISLTLDGRALQTKPLELAPNSSVTVGFDPVTVPGGEARGTIRLEDDALPSDNVYRFVLSPGQALSVLNLEEGARRTRRSFYVERALEIGDRPSFRTESKMLSQLRASDLAGRDVVILNDAPSLSAAASGLLTDFVEKGGGLLVVLGEGSSRSSFADTAKTLFPAALGGIVDRARDWGGTLSYLDYGSPVFEVFNAPHSGDFSAAKFFRYRAFESPVTEGVLARYDDGVPALVERRLGSGRVLVWTSTLDTFWNDLARQPVFLPFIHQLTKHAASYAEASSWQTVGEVLDLDRHLAMVLEGEAQRTTPGREFDLVITSPSSKKIIVPRSEEKALLPLEEQGFYEIRRAGGSAAASSAVAVNLDTAESDLSPLDPEELVASVTFRETTAVAAGAEAGDTPEAQEGRQGYWWFLLMGALLLLASETLLSNRLSMGAR
;
A
#
# COMPACT_ATOMS: atom_id res chain seq x y z
N ALA A 1 -5.23 -40.91 21.93
CA ALA A 1 -5.83 -39.88 21.06
C ALA A 1 -5.01 -38.57 21.10
N LEU A 2 -4.71 -38.02 22.29
CA LEU A 2 -3.94 -36.75 22.43
C LEU A 2 -2.50 -36.90 21.91
N GLU A 3 -1.81 -37.97 22.24
CA GLU A 3 -0.46 -38.27 21.72
C GLU A 3 -0.41 -38.30 20.19
N ALA A 4 -1.44 -38.85 19.53
CA ALA A 4 -1.52 -38.93 18.07
C ALA A 4 -1.74 -37.53 17.44
N VAL A 5 -2.41 -36.64 18.14
CA VAL A 5 -2.60 -35.25 17.71
C VAL A 5 -1.28 -34.47 17.85
N VAL A 6 -0.63 -34.59 19.00
CA VAL A 6 0.64 -33.88 19.27
C VAL A 6 1.74 -34.36 18.34
N SER A 7 1.85 -35.68 18.07
CA SER A 7 2.85 -36.21 17.13
C SER A 7 2.57 -35.90 15.66
N GLY A 8 1.36 -35.43 15.34
CA GLY A 8 0.97 -34.97 14.00
C GLY A 8 1.12 -33.46 13.78
N ILE A 9 1.57 -32.70 14.77
CA ILE A 9 1.81 -31.25 14.63
C ILE A 9 3.05 -31.04 13.76
N GLU A 10 2.88 -30.33 12.65
CA GLU A 10 3.97 -29.90 11.79
C GLU A 10 4.38 -28.46 12.16
N LEU A 11 5.68 -28.19 12.07
CA LEU A 11 6.20 -26.84 12.27
C LEU A 11 5.70 -25.93 11.14
N SER A 12 5.14 -24.81 11.49
CA SER A 12 4.70 -23.78 10.56
C SER A 12 5.64 -22.57 10.63
N ALA A 13 5.87 -21.95 9.50
CA ALA A 13 6.59 -20.69 9.41
C ALA A 13 5.67 -19.44 9.53
N ARG A 14 4.43 -19.63 9.97
CA ARG A 14 3.45 -18.55 10.17
C ARG A 14 3.70 -17.86 11.50
N THR A 15 3.32 -16.58 11.56
CA THR A 15 3.34 -15.76 12.78
C THR A 15 2.52 -16.39 13.90
N THR A 16 3.06 -16.38 15.10
CA THR A 16 2.36 -16.84 16.32
C THR A 16 1.22 -15.86 16.65
N ALA A 17 0.00 -16.39 16.86
CA ALA A 17 -1.15 -15.62 17.28
C ALA A 17 -2.00 -16.42 18.29
N PHE A 18 -2.20 -15.87 19.49
CA PHE A 18 -3.02 -16.53 20.54
C PHE A 18 -4.51 -16.36 20.30
N GLY A 19 -4.93 -15.21 19.73
CA GLY A 19 -6.34 -14.87 19.54
C GLY A 19 -7.17 -15.92 18.82
N PRO A 20 -6.77 -16.42 17.63
CA PRO A 20 -7.50 -17.46 16.94
C PRO A 20 -7.65 -18.75 17.75
N GLY A 21 -6.60 -19.16 18.48
CA GLY A 21 -6.62 -20.33 19.36
C GLY A 21 -7.58 -20.14 20.54
N LEU A 22 -7.54 -18.97 21.17
CA LEU A 22 -8.43 -18.62 22.28
C LEU A 22 -9.89 -18.49 21.83
N LYS A 23 -10.14 -17.91 20.65
CA LYS A 23 -11.49 -17.85 20.03
C LYS A 23 -12.05 -19.25 19.76
N LEU A 24 -11.21 -20.16 19.30
CA LEU A 24 -11.58 -21.56 19.10
C LEU A 24 -11.89 -22.25 20.44
N ALA A 25 -11.02 -22.08 21.43
CA ALA A 25 -11.22 -22.62 22.78
C ALA A 25 -12.52 -22.11 23.40
N LYS A 26 -12.78 -20.78 23.31
CA LYS A 26 -14.04 -20.19 23.76
C LYS A 26 -15.25 -20.87 23.15
N ARG A 27 -15.29 -21.04 21.82
CA ARG A 27 -16.41 -21.69 21.12
C ARG A 27 -16.64 -23.12 21.61
N ILE A 28 -15.58 -23.91 21.76
CA ILE A 28 -15.68 -25.29 22.26
C ILE A 28 -16.21 -25.31 23.69
N LEU A 29 -15.76 -24.39 24.55
CA LEU A 29 -16.15 -24.32 25.93
C LEU A 29 -17.59 -23.78 26.12
N ASP A 30 -18.03 -22.87 25.25
CA ASP A 30 -19.42 -22.37 25.25
C ASP A 30 -20.43 -23.49 24.92
N GLU A 31 -20.07 -24.40 24.03
CA GLU A 31 -20.86 -25.57 23.65
C GLU A 31 -20.83 -26.68 24.71
N SER A 32 -19.83 -26.68 25.60
CA SER A 32 -19.63 -27.72 26.61
C SER A 32 -20.57 -27.54 27.81
N ARG A 33 -21.23 -28.64 28.21
CA ARG A 33 -22.10 -28.70 29.42
C ARG A 33 -21.35 -29.13 30.69
N LEU A 34 -20.02 -29.36 30.58
CA LEU A 34 -19.22 -29.76 31.74
C LEU A 34 -19.03 -28.60 32.70
N SER A 35 -19.05 -28.93 34.00
CA SER A 35 -18.94 -27.95 35.09
C SER A 35 -17.48 -27.44 35.25
N ARG A 36 -16.51 -28.27 34.92
CA ARG A 36 -15.08 -27.88 34.95
C ARG A 36 -14.61 -27.62 33.53
N LYS A 37 -14.11 -26.43 33.28
CA LYS A 37 -13.58 -25.97 32.02
C LYS A 37 -12.13 -25.51 32.22
N GLU A 38 -11.23 -26.02 31.44
CA GLU A 38 -9.80 -25.71 31.53
C GLU A 38 -9.20 -25.58 30.14
N VAL A 39 -8.37 -24.56 29.95
CA VAL A 39 -7.55 -24.33 28.75
C VAL A 39 -6.10 -24.39 29.19
N ILE A 40 -5.30 -25.22 28.53
CA ILE A 40 -3.86 -25.26 28.73
C ILE A 40 -3.21 -24.65 27.49
N LEU A 41 -2.52 -23.54 27.67
CA LEU A 41 -1.82 -22.83 26.61
C LEU A 41 -0.32 -23.11 26.73
N LEU A 42 0.23 -23.83 25.72
CA LEU A 42 1.63 -24.14 25.62
C LEU A 42 2.27 -23.15 24.64
N SER A 43 3.21 -22.34 25.08
CA SER A 43 3.89 -21.33 24.26
C SER A 43 5.23 -20.93 24.90
N ASP A 44 6.06 -20.26 24.13
CA ASP A 44 7.24 -19.50 24.61
C ASP A 44 6.88 -18.08 25.05
N PHE A 45 5.61 -17.71 25.02
CA PHE A 45 5.05 -16.43 25.46
C PHE A 45 5.81 -15.22 24.92
N GLN A 46 6.02 -15.17 23.62
CA GLN A 46 6.48 -13.95 22.97
C GLN A 46 5.36 -12.91 22.89
N ARG A 47 5.71 -11.64 23.11
CA ARG A 47 4.76 -10.51 23.12
C ARG A 47 4.01 -10.35 21.80
N LEU A 48 4.63 -10.71 20.68
CA LEU A 48 4.01 -10.68 19.36
C LEU A 48 2.77 -11.56 19.26
N GLY A 49 2.74 -12.69 19.96
CA GLY A 49 1.61 -13.63 19.94
C GLY A 49 0.31 -13.07 20.50
N PHE A 50 0.36 -11.95 21.24
CA PHE A 50 -0.80 -11.29 21.81
C PHE A 50 -0.79 -9.80 21.45
N GLN A 51 -1.51 -9.44 20.40
CA GLN A 51 -1.65 -8.06 19.92
C GLN A 51 -3.06 -7.56 20.17
N GLY A 52 -3.24 -6.24 20.30
CA GLY A 52 -4.46 -5.58 20.73
C GLY A 52 -5.74 -5.87 19.93
N GLU A 53 -5.65 -6.52 18.77
CA GLU A 53 -6.83 -7.05 18.05
C GLU A 53 -7.47 -8.25 18.76
N ASP A 54 -6.80 -8.81 19.76
CA ASP A 54 -7.26 -9.95 20.57
C ASP A 54 -7.98 -9.52 21.86
N ASP A 55 -8.09 -8.23 22.13
CA ASP A 55 -8.73 -7.66 23.34
C ASP A 55 -10.21 -8.07 23.53
N ASP A 56 -10.87 -8.56 22.50
CA ASP A 56 -12.26 -9.02 22.53
C ASP A 56 -12.42 -10.53 22.82
N VAL A 57 -11.34 -11.24 23.14
CA VAL A 57 -11.39 -12.68 23.41
C VAL A 57 -11.51 -12.94 24.91
N TRP A 58 -12.73 -13.29 25.35
CA TRP A 58 -13.02 -13.64 26.74
C TRP A 58 -13.40 -15.11 26.86
N LEU A 59 -12.72 -15.84 27.73
CA LEU A 59 -13.11 -17.21 28.05
C LEU A 59 -14.38 -17.23 28.89
N PRO A 60 -15.24 -18.28 28.79
CA PRO A 60 -16.45 -18.41 29.57
C PRO A 60 -16.17 -18.39 31.09
N ALA A 61 -17.11 -17.86 31.83
CA ALA A 61 -17.02 -17.81 33.30
C ALA A 61 -16.68 -19.16 33.92
N GLY A 62 -15.77 -19.16 34.89
CA GLY A 62 -15.31 -20.35 35.56
C GLY A 62 -14.35 -21.22 34.77
N THR A 63 -13.84 -20.73 33.61
CA THR A 63 -12.77 -21.38 32.88
C THR A 63 -11.44 -21.07 33.55
N VAL A 64 -10.61 -22.08 33.76
CA VAL A 64 -9.22 -21.95 34.23
C VAL A 64 -8.31 -21.93 33.00
N LEU A 65 -7.53 -20.88 32.82
CA LEU A 65 -6.46 -20.82 31.80
C LEU A 65 -5.12 -21.10 32.50
N THR A 66 -4.49 -22.19 32.10
CA THR A 66 -3.18 -22.61 32.62
C THR A 66 -2.09 -22.35 31.58
N PRO A 67 -1.27 -21.30 31.71
CA PRO A 67 -0.14 -21.08 30.84
C PRO A 67 0.98 -22.05 31.19
N VAL A 68 1.63 -22.60 30.16
CA VAL A 68 2.84 -23.43 30.28
C VAL A 68 3.90 -22.80 29.39
N ASP A 69 4.85 -22.13 30.03
CA ASP A 69 5.96 -21.47 29.33
C ASP A 69 6.99 -22.53 28.92
N LEU A 70 7.22 -22.61 27.61
CA LEU A 70 8.23 -23.46 26.97
C LEU A 70 9.44 -22.64 26.49
N GLY A 71 9.42 -21.33 26.72
CA GLY A 71 10.50 -20.42 26.33
C GLY A 71 11.80 -20.72 27.08
N SER A 72 12.91 -20.37 26.46
CA SER A 72 14.24 -20.40 27.10
C SER A 72 14.73 -18.98 27.31
N PRO A 73 14.92 -18.54 28.55
CA PRO A 73 15.37 -17.18 28.85
C PRO A 73 16.83 -16.90 28.43
N GLU A 74 17.60 -17.96 28.18
CA GLU A 74 19.02 -17.87 27.81
C GLU A 74 19.26 -17.96 26.30
N THR A 75 18.22 -17.94 25.46
CA THR A 75 18.38 -18.07 24.03
C THR A 75 19.06 -16.84 23.44
N GLU A 76 20.25 -17.03 22.91
CA GLU A 76 20.94 -16.03 22.10
C GLU A 76 20.47 -16.17 20.66
N ASN A 77 20.07 -15.04 20.06
CA ASN A 77 19.60 -14.98 18.68
C ASN A 77 20.16 -13.76 17.96
N LEU A 78 20.52 -13.97 16.70
CA LEU A 78 20.98 -12.95 15.77
C LEU A 78 20.04 -12.92 14.57
N ALA A 79 19.28 -11.88 14.38
CA ALA A 79 18.21 -11.82 13.39
C ALA A 79 18.33 -10.67 12.40
N LEU A 80 17.88 -10.88 11.17
CA LEU A 80 17.64 -9.84 10.18
C LEU A 80 16.25 -9.22 10.42
N THR A 81 16.21 -8.06 11.09
CA THR A 81 14.95 -7.40 11.48
C THR A 81 14.48 -6.31 10.52
N GLY A 82 15.21 -6.06 9.46
CA GLY A 82 14.80 -5.13 8.41
C GLY A 82 15.75 -5.16 7.23
N VAL A 83 15.24 -5.08 6.03
CA VAL A 83 16.01 -4.97 4.80
C VAL A 83 15.42 -3.85 3.96
N THR A 84 16.27 -2.93 3.51
CA THR A 84 15.89 -1.87 2.57
C THR A 84 16.67 -2.07 1.28
N LEU A 85 15.96 -2.05 0.18
CA LEU A 85 16.50 -2.18 -1.17
C LEU A 85 16.19 -0.89 -1.93
N GLU A 86 17.21 -0.15 -2.26
CA GLU A 86 17.11 1.05 -3.10
C GLU A 86 17.73 0.73 -4.45
N ARG A 87 17.00 1.03 -5.50
CA ARG A 87 17.46 0.81 -6.86
C ARG A 87 17.53 2.18 -7.54
N ASP A 88 18.63 2.50 -8.18
CA ASP A 88 18.85 3.70 -8.96
C ASP A 88 19.39 3.34 -10.36
N GLU A 89 19.32 4.27 -11.29
CA GLU A 89 19.96 4.13 -12.59
C GLU A 89 21.17 5.08 -12.67
N ALA A 90 22.35 4.51 -12.87
CA ALA A 90 23.56 5.27 -13.08
C ALA A 90 24.21 4.87 -14.41
N SER A 91 24.39 5.84 -15.31
CA SER A 91 25.02 5.64 -16.61
C SER A 91 24.32 4.59 -17.50
N GLY A 92 23.00 4.53 -17.48
CA GLY A 92 22.19 3.57 -18.25
C GLY A 92 22.26 2.13 -17.73
N ARG A 93 22.70 1.95 -16.48
CA ARG A 93 22.71 0.65 -15.80
C ARG A 93 22.02 0.75 -14.46
N GLU A 94 21.18 -0.21 -14.22
CA GLU A 94 20.48 -0.32 -12.94
C GLU A 94 21.46 -0.77 -11.84
N ARG A 95 21.38 -0.10 -10.67
CA ARG A 95 22.21 -0.37 -9.50
C ARG A 95 21.30 -0.61 -8.28
N LEU A 96 21.68 -1.58 -7.49
CA LEU A 96 21.05 -1.90 -6.22
C LEU A 96 21.93 -1.41 -5.07
N THR A 97 21.38 -0.62 -4.17
CA THR A 97 21.93 -0.33 -2.86
C THR A 97 21.08 -1.06 -1.81
N ALA A 98 21.68 -1.99 -1.10
CA ALA A 98 20.99 -2.75 -0.07
C ALA A 98 21.50 -2.36 1.31
N SER A 99 20.61 -2.32 2.29
CA SER A 99 20.97 -2.23 3.70
C SER A 99 20.17 -3.23 4.52
N ALA A 100 20.76 -3.76 5.57
CA ALA A 100 20.14 -4.71 6.45
C ALA A 100 20.32 -4.30 7.92
N ARG A 101 19.24 -4.33 8.67
CA ARG A 101 19.27 -4.15 10.12
C ARG A 101 19.41 -5.52 10.77
N VAL A 102 20.44 -5.67 11.57
CA VAL A 102 20.74 -6.87 12.35
C VAL A 102 20.50 -6.57 13.81
N THR A 103 19.73 -7.40 14.48
CA THR A 103 19.46 -7.30 15.93
C THR A 103 19.98 -8.53 16.62
N ARG A 104 20.66 -8.34 17.75
CA ARG A 104 21.10 -9.41 18.62
C ARG A 104 20.31 -9.38 19.92
N LYS A 105 19.74 -10.52 20.29
CA LYS A 105 19.19 -10.81 21.62
C LYS A 105 20.17 -11.70 22.35
N ALA A 106 20.58 -11.34 23.55
CA ALA A 106 21.52 -12.13 24.35
C ALA A 106 21.39 -11.73 25.83
N PRO A 107 21.86 -12.56 26.78
CA PRO A 107 22.00 -12.17 28.18
C PRO A 107 22.81 -10.87 28.31
N ALA A 108 22.44 -10.04 29.28
CA ALA A 108 23.03 -8.70 29.41
C ALA A 108 24.56 -8.72 29.70
N ASP A 109 25.05 -9.81 30.25
CA ASP A 109 26.46 -10.06 30.59
C ASP A 109 27.23 -10.80 29.48
N ALA A 110 26.57 -11.13 28.35
CA ALA A 110 27.23 -11.79 27.24
C ALA A 110 28.30 -10.89 26.60
N ALA A 111 29.38 -11.50 26.13
CA ALA A 111 30.44 -10.79 25.44
C ALA A 111 29.97 -10.23 24.09
N PRO A 112 30.59 -9.16 23.56
CA PRO A 112 30.33 -8.72 22.17
C PRO A 112 30.53 -9.88 21.19
N LEU A 113 29.60 -10.00 20.22
CA LEU A 113 29.64 -11.03 19.19
C LEU A 113 30.18 -10.43 17.88
N THR A 114 31.18 -11.10 17.30
CA THR A 114 31.62 -10.81 15.94
C THR A 114 31.01 -11.83 15.00
N SER A 115 30.32 -11.37 13.95
CA SER A 115 29.70 -12.20 12.94
C SER A 115 29.94 -11.60 11.55
N ARG A 116 29.35 -12.18 10.51
CA ARG A 116 29.45 -11.70 9.13
C ARG A 116 28.09 -11.68 8.49
N ILE A 117 27.90 -10.66 7.66
CA ILE A 117 26.73 -10.54 6.80
C ILE A 117 27.17 -10.54 5.35
N SER A 118 26.49 -11.32 4.51
CA SER A 118 26.81 -11.46 3.10
C SER A 118 25.62 -11.09 2.22
N LEU A 119 25.90 -10.46 1.08
CA LEU A 119 24.98 -10.21 -0.01
C LEU A 119 25.35 -11.11 -1.19
N THR A 120 24.38 -11.90 -1.66
CA THR A 120 24.52 -12.74 -2.85
C THR A 120 23.49 -12.35 -3.89
N LEU A 121 23.83 -12.51 -5.16
CA LEU A 121 22.92 -12.34 -6.28
C LEU A 121 23.10 -13.51 -7.25
N ASP A 122 22.02 -14.19 -7.62
CA ASP A 122 22.01 -15.40 -8.44
C ASP A 122 23.02 -16.47 -7.96
N GLY A 123 23.09 -16.63 -6.65
CA GLY A 123 23.98 -17.59 -5.98
C GLY A 123 25.45 -17.16 -5.93
N ARG A 124 25.83 -15.99 -6.44
CA ARG A 124 27.20 -15.45 -6.37
C ARG A 124 27.33 -14.51 -5.19
N ALA A 125 28.29 -14.75 -4.30
CA ALA A 125 28.61 -13.82 -3.24
C ALA A 125 29.23 -12.54 -3.84
N LEU A 126 28.58 -11.41 -3.61
CA LEU A 126 29.05 -10.10 -4.10
C LEU A 126 29.87 -9.38 -3.04
N GLN A 127 29.37 -9.38 -1.82
CA GLN A 127 29.98 -8.69 -0.69
C GLN A 127 29.80 -9.48 0.60
N THR A 128 30.82 -9.42 1.45
CA THR A 128 30.73 -9.92 2.83
C THR A 128 31.34 -8.87 3.74
N LYS A 129 30.60 -8.45 4.76
CA LYS A 129 31.02 -7.43 5.73
C LYS A 129 31.05 -8.01 7.14
N PRO A 130 32.10 -7.74 7.92
CA PRO A 130 32.10 -8.07 9.33
C PRO A 130 31.14 -7.14 10.08
N LEU A 131 30.56 -7.64 11.14
CA LEU A 131 29.73 -6.87 12.06
C LEU A 131 30.09 -7.27 13.51
N GLU A 132 29.96 -6.32 14.41
CA GLU A 132 30.17 -6.51 15.84
C GLU A 132 28.94 -5.99 16.58
N LEU A 133 28.37 -6.81 17.45
CA LEU A 133 27.14 -6.51 18.17
C LEU A 133 27.33 -6.73 19.68
N ALA A 134 27.02 -5.71 20.45
CA ALA A 134 26.85 -5.84 21.90
C ALA A 134 25.56 -6.64 22.20
N PRO A 135 25.41 -7.19 23.41
CA PRO A 135 24.15 -7.79 23.83
C PRO A 135 22.97 -6.80 23.69
N ASN A 136 21.81 -7.29 23.26
CA ASN A 136 20.58 -6.53 23.12
C ASN A 136 20.73 -5.23 22.31
N SER A 137 21.52 -5.29 21.23
CA SER A 137 21.78 -4.15 20.35
C SER A 137 21.39 -4.44 18.91
N SER A 138 21.28 -3.37 18.12
CA SER A 138 21.02 -3.46 16.67
C SER A 138 22.04 -2.63 15.91
N VAL A 139 22.42 -3.09 14.73
CA VAL A 139 23.29 -2.36 13.80
C VAL A 139 22.68 -2.41 12.40
N THR A 140 22.81 -1.31 11.65
CA THR A 140 22.45 -1.31 10.22
C THR A 140 23.73 -1.39 9.38
N VAL A 141 23.79 -2.40 8.53
CA VAL A 141 24.90 -2.64 7.61
C VAL A 141 24.47 -2.27 6.20
N GLY A 142 25.10 -1.26 5.61
CA GLY A 142 24.92 -0.90 4.18
C GLY A 142 25.90 -1.66 3.30
N PHE A 143 25.41 -2.15 2.16
CA PHE A 143 26.23 -2.73 1.10
C PHE A 143 26.57 -1.68 0.05
N ASP A 144 27.73 -1.81 -0.58
CA ASP A 144 28.12 -0.92 -1.66
C ASP A 144 27.24 -1.18 -2.88
N PRO A 145 26.87 -0.15 -3.68
CA PRO A 145 26.00 -0.31 -4.81
C PRO A 145 26.52 -1.34 -5.81
N VAL A 146 25.66 -2.28 -6.22
CA VAL A 146 25.97 -3.34 -7.18
C VAL A 146 25.15 -3.17 -8.46
N THR A 147 25.74 -3.47 -9.62
CA THR A 147 25.00 -3.44 -10.88
C THR A 147 24.07 -4.65 -10.96
N VAL A 148 22.79 -4.41 -11.23
CA VAL A 148 21.79 -5.46 -11.41
C VAL A 148 21.91 -6.02 -12.84
N PRO A 149 21.90 -7.36 -13.03
CA PRO A 149 21.84 -7.96 -14.36
C PRO A 149 20.56 -7.54 -15.10
N GLY A 150 20.63 -7.43 -16.42
CA GLY A 150 19.42 -7.22 -17.22
C GLY A 150 18.56 -8.48 -17.23
N GLY A 151 17.52 -8.50 -16.43
CA GLY A 151 16.61 -9.63 -16.25
C GLY A 151 16.20 -9.80 -14.79
N GLU A 152 15.43 -10.84 -14.49
CA GLU A 152 15.11 -11.21 -13.12
C GLU A 152 16.36 -11.72 -12.41
N ALA A 153 16.65 -11.23 -11.20
CA ALA A 153 17.77 -11.66 -10.39
C ALA A 153 17.31 -11.99 -8.97
N ARG A 154 17.84 -13.09 -8.42
CA ARG A 154 17.51 -13.58 -7.06
C ARG A 154 18.58 -13.16 -6.08
N GLY A 155 18.20 -12.35 -5.12
CA GLY A 155 19.10 -11.87 -4.08
C GLY A 155 18.89 -12.56 -2.74
N THR A 156 19.96 -12.66 -1.97
CA THR A 156 19.91 -13.17 -0.59
C THR A 156 20.88 -12.37 0.28
N ILE A 157 20.38 -11.88 1.41
CA ILE A 157 21.21 -11.36 2.50
C ILE A 157 21.22 -12.43 3.58
N ARG A 158 22.40 -12.80 4.07
CA ARG A 158 22.56 -13.90 5.02
C ARG A 158 23.55 -13.54 6.11
N LEU A 159 23.18 -13.83 7.36
CA LEU A 159 24.05 -13.88 8.52
C LEU A 159 24.70 -15.26 8.65
N GLU A 160 25.69 -15.39 9.51
CA GLU A 160 26.18 -16.70 9.97
C GLU A 160 25.08 -17.39 10.79
N ASP A 161 24.97 -18.72 10.64
CA ASP A 161 23.91 -19.50 11.28
C ASP A 161 24.08 -19.52 12.80
N ASP A 162 22.98 -19.39 13.52
CA ASP A 162 22.88 -19.53 14.97
C ASP A 162 21.80 -20.54 15.37
N ALA A 163 21.18 -20.37 16.55
CA ALA A 163 20.16 -21.28 17.05
C ALA A 163 18.86 -21.26 16.22
N LEU A 164 18.57 -20.16 15.50
CA LEU A 164 17.38 -20.00 14.65
C LEU A 164 17.76 -19.58 13.21
N PRO A 165 18.30 -20.51 12.39
CA PRO A 165 18.79 -20.18 11.05
C PRO A 165 17.75 -19.57 10.10
N SER A 166 16.46 -19.65 10.42
CA SER A 166 15.35 -19.19 9.57
C SER A 166 15.27 -17.67 9.48
N ASP A 167 15.61 -16.92 10.53
CA ASP A 167 15.62 -15.45 10.55
C ASP A 167 16.99 -14.84 10.21
N ASN A 168 17.98 -15.70 9.95
CA ASN A 168 19.30 -15.32 9.46
C ASN A 168 19.37 -15.13 7.94
N VAL A 169 18.29 -15.36 7.21
CA VAL A 169 18.29 -15.32 5.75
C VAL A 169 17.12 -14.50 5.24
N TYR A 170 17.43 -13.44 4.51
CA TYR A 170 16.44 -12.62 3.83
C TYR A 170 16.59 -12.73 2.31
N ARG A 171 15.51 -13.05 1.62
CA ARG A 171 15.48 -13.29 0.17
C ARG A 171 14.70 -12.22 -0.53
N PHE A 172 15.13 -11.86 -1.75
CA PHE A 172 14.43 -10.89 -2.57
C PHE A 172 14.60 -11.22 -4.05
N VAL A 173 13.68 -10.74 -4.86
CA VAL A 173 13.74 -10.84 -6.32
C VAL A 173 13.76 -9.44 -6.90
N LEU A 174 14.71 -9.20 -7.77
CA LEU A 174 14.81 -7.98 -8.56
C LEU A 174 14.22 -8.28 -9.93
N SER A 175 13.00 -7.84 -10.18
CA SER A 175 12.41 -7.90 -11.51
C SER A 175 12.89 -6.73 -12.36
N PRO A 176 13.09 -6.89 -13.68
CA PRO A 176 13.37 -5.76 -14.57
C PRO A 176 12.33 -4.66 -14.39
N GLY A 177 12.75 -3.42 -14.38
CA GLY A 177 11.84 -2.29 -14.35
C GLY A 177 10.89 -2.33 -15.55
N GLN A 178 9.58 -2.39 -15.32
CA GLN A 178 8.60 -2.27 -16.41
C GLN A 178 8.62 -0.83 -16.94
N ALA A 179 8.76 -0.69 -18.25
CA ALA A 179 8.55 0.60 -18.91
C ALA A 179 7.08 0.72 -19.29
N LEU A 180 6.39 1.76 -18.79
CA LEU A 180 5.02 2.05 -19.19
C LEU A 180 4.98 2.73 -20.56
N SER A 181 4.24 2.15 -21.51
CA SER A 181 4.06 2.68 -22.84
C SER A 181 2.89 3.66 -22.89
N VAL A 182 3.18 4.94 -23.12
CA VAL A 182 2.21 6.03 -23.11
C VAL A 182 2.02 6.59 -24.52
N LEU A 183 0.79 6.58 -25.02
CA LEU A 183 0.42 7.24 -26.27
C LEU A 183 -0.30 8.55 -25.96
N ASN A 184 0.31 9.66 -26.33
CA ASN A 184 -0.32 10.97 -26.22
C ASN A 184 -1.02 11.33 -27.52
N LEU A 185 -2.33 11.56 -27.47
CA LEU A 185 -3.17 11.95 -28.58
C LEU A 185 -3.53 13.43 -28.46
N GLU A 186 -3.13 14.21 -29.45
CA GLU A 186 -3.44 15.63 -29.51
C GLU A 186 -3.93 16.00 -30.94
N GLU A 187 -4.65 17.10 -31.03
CA GLU A 187 -5.09 17.65 -32.32
C GLU A 187 -4.59 19.09 -32.44
N GLY A 188 -4.01 19.44 -33.57
CA GLY A 188 -3.58 20.80 -33.85
C GLY A 188 -2.18 20.91 -34.47
N ALA A 189 -1.87 22.09 -35.00
CA ALA A 189 -0.58 22.36 -35.61
C ALA A 189 0.54 22.39 -34.55
N ARG A 190 1.72 21.84 -34.86
CA ARG A 190 2.95 21.73 -34.05
C ARG A 190 3.36 22.96 -33.22
N ARG A 191 2.66 24.09 -33.32
CA ARG A 191 3.01 25.35 -32.64
C ARG A 191 2.51 25.48 -31.21
N THR A 192 1.47 24.77 -30.81
CA THR A 192 1.00 24.72 -29.43
C THR A 192 1.31 23.35 -28.85
N ARG A 193 2.51 23.16 -28.32
CA ARG A 193 2.89 21.93 -27.60
C ARG A 193 2.17 21.87 -26.25
N ARG A 194 0.87 21.53 -26.28
CA ARG A 194 0.05 21.35 -25.07
C ARG A 194 0.57 20.20 -24.21
N SER A 195 1.21 19.22 -24.83
CA SER A 195 1.78 18.06 -24.16
C SER A 195 3.19 18.25 -23.63
N PHE A 196 3.84 19.41 -23.89
CA PHE A 196 5.25 19.64 -23.57
C PHE A 196 5.60 19.33 -22.10
N TYR A 197 4.80 19.83 -21.16
CA TYR A 197 5.06 19.61 -19.73
C TYR A 197 4.84 18.16 -19.32
N VAL A 198 3.79 17.50 -19.85
CA VAL A 198 3.50 16.09 -19.58
C VAL A 198 4.60 15.19 -20.16
N GLU A 199 5.02 15.43 -21.41
CA GLU A 199 6.12 14.69 -22.05
C GLU A 199 7.40 14.84 -21.25
N ARG A 200 7.75 16.07 -20.83
CA ARG A 200 8.94 16.32 -20.01
C ARG A 200 8.86 15.69 -18.63
N ALA A 201 7.69 15.70 -18.00
CA ALA A 201 7.51 15.03 -16.73
C ALA A 201 7.68 13.51 -16.85
N LEU A 202 7.17 12.90 -17.94
CA LEU A 202 7.30 11.47 -18.18
C LEU A 202 8.69 11.05 -18.70
N GLU A 203 9.50 11.98 -19.22
CA GLU A 203 10.90 11.71 -19.58
C GLU A 203 11.83 11.62 -18.35
N ILE A 204 11.38 12.12 -17.19
CA ILE A 204 12.14 12.12 -15.96
C ILE A 204 11.64 10.97 -15.08
N GLY A 205 12.57 10.21 -14.52
CA GLY A 205 12.24 9.12 -13.58
C GLY A 205 12.47 7.75 -14.19
N ASP A 206 12.91 6.86 -13.31
CA ASP A 206 13.44 5.55 -13.69
C ASP A 206 12.49 4.40 -13.31
N ARG A 207 11.42 4.70 -12.50
CA ARG A 207 10.55 3.66 -11.98
C ARG A 207 9.08 4.06 -11.79
N PRO A 208 8.27 3.52 -12.67
CA PRO A 208 8.60 2.92 -13.96
C PRO A 208 9.18 3.97 -14.90
N SER A 209 10.01 3.56 -15.84
CA SER A 209 10.34 4.42 -16.96
C SER A 209 9.12 4.56 -17.88
N PHE A 210 8.97 5.72 -18.53
CA PHE A 210 7.85 5.94 -19.43
C PHE A 210 8.35 6.05 -20.87
N ARG A 211 7.78 5.25 -21.77
CA ARG A 211 8.04 5.36 -23.23
C ARG A 211 6.89 6.13 -23.84
N THR A 212 7.10 7.40 -24.09
CA THR A 212 6.06 8.31 -24.60
C THR A 212 6.15 8.43 -26.11
N GLU A 213 5.02 8.31 -26.79
CA GLU A 213 4.84 8.60 -28.21
C GLU A 213 3.67 9.58 -28.37
N SER A 214 3.84 10.59 -29.25
CA SER A 214 2.78 11.57 -29.54
C SER A 214 2.28 11.40 -30.95
N LYS A 215 0.95 11.39 -31.13
CA LYS A 215 0.28 11.21 -32.41
C LYS A 215 -0.95 12.11 -32.54
N MET A 216 -1.29 12.47 -33.78
CA MET A 216 -2.53 13.18 -34.05
C MET A 216 -3.74 12.24 -33.85
N LEU A 217 -4.75 12.70 -33.12
CA LEU A 217 -5.99 11.95 -32.90
C LEU A 217 -6.66 11.53 -34.19
N SER A 218 -6.66 12.41 -35.20
CA SER A 218 -7.20 12.13 -36.56
C SER A 218 -6.51 10.98 -37.28
N GLN A 219 -5.31 10.58 -36.85
CA GLN A 219 -4.52 9.48 -37.44
C GLN A 219 -4.56 8.21 -36.58
N LEU A 220 -5.37 8.17 -35.54
CA LEU A 220 -5.45 7.02 -34.62
C LEU A 220 -5.95 5.77 -35.34
N ARG A 221 -5.22 4.67 -35.18
CA ARG A 221 -5.55 3.33 -35.69
C ARG A 221 -5.53 2.32 -34.55
N ALA A 222 -6.22 1.21 -34.73
CA ALA A 222 -6.22 0.12 -33.74
C ALA A 222 -4.81 -0.41 -33.41
N SER A 223 -3.92 -0.46 -34.43
CA SER A 223 -2.51 -0.87 -34.26
C SER A 223 -1.71 0.05 -33.33
N ASP A 224 -2.11 1.31 -33.19
CA ASP A 224 -1.40 2.27 -32.34
C ASP A 224 -1.67 2.06 -30.85
N LEU A 225 -2.79 1.40 -30.54
CA LEU A 225 -3.21 1.06 -29.18
C LEU A 225 -2.64 -0.28 -28.70
N ALA A 226 -2.17 -1.12 -29.63
CA ALA A 226 -1.55 -2.38 -29.27
C ALA A 226 -0.27 -2.18 -28.44
N GLY A 227 -0.18 -2.88 -27.31
CA GLY A 227 0.95 -2.79 -26.39
C GLY A 227 1.08 -1.45 -25.64
N ARG A 228 0.05 -0.61 -25.65
CA ARG A 228 0.02 0.61 -24.83
C ARG A 228 -0.58 0.33 -23.46
N ASP A 229 -0.01 0.97 -22.44
CA ASP A 229 -0.54 0.92 -21.08
C ASP A 229 -1.51 2.08 -20.83
N VAL A 230 -1.14 3.27 -21.33
CA VAL A 230 -1.92 4.49 -21.13
C VAL A 230 -2.07 5.25 -22.44
N VAL A 231 -3.26 5.76 -22.67
CA VAL A 231 -3.53 6.76 -23.68
C VAL A 231 -3.90 8.07 -23.00
N ILE A 232 -3.23 9.16 -23.37
CA ILE A 232 -3.56 10.52 -22.91
C ILE A 232 -4.28 11.23 -24.06
N LEU A 233 -5.55 11.57 -23.85
CA LEU A 233 -6.34 12.39 -24.78
C LEU A 233 -6.24 13.85 -24.34
N ASN A 234 -5.34 14.62 -24.96
CA ASN A 234 -5.00 15.96 -24.50
C ASN A 234 -5.75 17.04 -25.27
N ASP A 235 -6.75 17.65 -24.59
CA ASP A 235 -7.60 18.75 -25.09
C ASP A 235 -8.11 18.53 -26.52
N ALA A 236 -8.66 17.34 -26.77
CA ALA A 236 -9.17 16.98 -28.07
C ALA A 236 -10.46 17.80 -28.40
N PRO A 237 -10.56 18.40 -29.60
CA PRO A 237 -11.70 19.22 -29.96
C PRO A 237 -12.95 18.38 -30.26
N SER A 238 -12.78 17.16 -30.74
CA SER A 238 -13.84 16.21 -30.99
C SER A 238 -13.30 14.77 -31.03
N LEU A 239 -14.18 13.83 -30.72
CA LEU A 239 -13.90 12.42 -30.82
C LEU A 239 -14.81 11.79 -31.84
N SER A 240 -14.27 11.29 -32.96
CA SER A 240 -15.08 10.59 -33.95
C SER A 240 -15.66 9.29 -33.37
N ALA A 241 -16.77 8.79 -33.90
CA ALA A 241 -17.35 7.52 -33.45
C ALA A 241 -16.35 6.36 -33.55
N ALA A 242 -15.52 6.33 -34.59
CA ALA A 242 -14.50 5.33 -34.77
C ALA A 242 -13.40 5.43 -33.67
N ALA A 243 -12.87 6.63 -33.41
CA ALA A 243 -11.88 6.85 -32.37
C ALA A 243 -12.46 6.55 -30.98
N SER A 244 -13.71 6.95 -30.71
CA SER A 244 -14.40 6.62 -29.46
C SER A 244 -14.53 5.11 -29.26
N GLY A 245 -14.92 4.36 -30.31
CA GLY A 245 -15.01 2.90 -30.27
C GLY A 245 -13.65 2.27 -29.95
N LEU A 246 -12.58 2.69 -30.65
CA LEU A 246 -11.23 2.18 -30.42
C LEU A 246 -10.74 2.46 -28.98
N LEU A 247 -11.00 3.66 -28.45
CA LEU A 247 -10.60 4.00 -27.07
C LEU A 247 -11.45 3.26 -26.04
N THR A 248 -12.75 3.07 -26.30
CA THR A 248 -13.62 2.27 -25.43
C THR A 248 -13.13 0.83 -25.36
N ASP A 249 -12.92 0.18 -26.51
CA ASP A 249 -12.39 -1.18 -26.59
C ASP A 249 -11.03 -1.32 -25.89
N PHE A 250 -10.16 -0.32 -26.02
CA PHE A 250 -8.87 -0.28 -25.36
C PHE A 250 -9.00 -0.28 -23.84
N VAL A 251 -9.89 0.57 -23.30
CA VAL A 251 -10.12 0.65 -21.86
C VAL A 251 -10.82 -0.61 -21.34
N GLU A 252 -11.84 -1.11 -22.03
CA GLU A 252 -12.53 -2.34 -21.62
C GLU A 252 -11.59 -3.54 -21.50
N LYS A 253 -10.54 -3.58 -22.32
CA LYS A 253 -9.47 -4.60 -22.30
C LYS A 253 -8.37 -4.35 -21.27
N GLY A 254 -8.50 -3.34 -20.41
CA GLY A 254 -7.58 -3.08 -19.33
C GLY A 254 -6.64 -1.89 -19.51
N GLY A 255 -6.70 -1.19 -20.64
CA GLY A 255 -5.93 0.03 -20.88
C GLY A 255 -6.37 1.20 -20.01
N GLY A 256 -5.46 2.12 -19.71
CA GLY A 256 -5.74 3.36 -19.01
C GLY A 256 -5.99 4.53 -19.97
N LEU A 257 -7.04 5.30 -19.75
CA LEU A 257 -7.31 6.51 -20.51
C LEU A 257 -7.28 7.73 -19.58
N LEU A 258 -6.35 8.66 -19.83
CA LEU A 258 -6.34 9.97 -19.19
C LEU A 258 -6.89 11.00 -20.17
N VAL A 259 -8.04 11.58 -19.84
CA VAL A 259 -8.67 12.68 -20.61
C VAL A 259 -8.32 13.99 -19.93
N VAL A 260 -7.63 14.85 -20.65
CA VAL A 260 -7.27 16.20 -20.22
C VAL A 260 -8.18 17.19 -20.96
N LEU A 261 -8.99 17.91 -20.21
CA LEU A 261 -9.94 18.87 -20.80
C LEU A 261 -9.31 20.26 -20.90
N GLY A 262 -9.69 20.97 -21.93
CA GLY A 262 -9.24 22.33 -22.17
C GLY A 262 -10.21 23.14 -23.06
N GLU A 263 -9.69 24.13 -23.75
CA GLU A 263 -10.48 25.01 -24.61
C GLU A 263 -11.05 24.29 -25.83
N GLY A 264 -10.27 23.33 -26.39
CA GLY A 264 -10.70 22.51 -27.53
C GLY A 264 -11.85 21.55 -27.19
N SER A 265 -11.87 21.04 -25.97
CA SER A 265 -12.89 20.09 -25.52
C SER A 265 -14.23 20.78 -25.38
N SER A 266 -15.22 20.47 -26.24
CA SER A 266 -16.52 21.12 -26.20
C SER A 266 -17.66 20.14 -25.93
N ARG A 267 -18.78 20.67 -25.42
CA ARG A 267 -20.00 19.90 -25.15
C ARG A 267 -20.50 19.15 -26.40
N SER A 268 -20.56 19.84 -27.53
CA SER A 268 -21.04 19.27 -28.80
C SER A 268 -20.12 18.20 -29.36
N SER A 269 -18.81 18.29 -29.03
CA SER A 269 -17.80 17.39 -29.55
C SER A 269 -17.82 16.00 -28.90
N PHE A 270 -18.40 15.89 -27.70
CA PHE A 270 -18.42 14.66 -26.91
C PHE A 270 -19.83 14.16 -26.57
N ALA A 271 -20.90 14.85 -27.05
CA ALA A 271 -22.27 14.59 -26.59
C ALA A 271 -22.77 13.15 -26.86
N ASP A 272 -22.41 12.56 -27.99
CA ASP A 272 -22.94 11.26 -28.42
C ASP A 272 -21.94 10.11 -28.33
N THR A 273 -20.65 10.42 -28.44
CA THR A 273 -19.58 9.42 -28.57
C THR A 273 -18.86 9.12 -27.25
N ALA A 274 -18.99 10.00 -26.26
CA ALA A 274 -18.24 9.88 -25.00
C ALA A 274 -19.09 9.47 -23.79
N LYS A 275 -20.38 9.15 -23.97
CA LYS A 275 -21.27 8.73 -22.87
C LYS A 275 -20.75 7.52 -22.08
N THR A 276 -19.96 6.67 -22.72
CA THR A 276 -19.32 5.51 -22.09
C THR A 276 -18.02 5.86 -21.39
N LEU A 277 -17.27 6.84 -21.91
CA LEU A 277 -15.94 7.21 -21.40
C LEU A 277 -16.00 8.29 -20.29
N PHE A 278 -16.96 9.21 -20.32
CA PHE A 278 -17.08 10.29 -19.36
C PHE A 278 -18.06 9.96 -18.22
N PRO A 279 -17.82 10.47 -17.00
CA PRO A 279 -18.74 10.26 -15.88
C PRO A 279 -20.07 10.99 -16.05
N ALA A 280 -20.07 12.13 -16.76
CA ALA A 280 -21.23 12.93 -17.08
C ALA A 280 -20.96 13.79 -18.33
N ALA A 281 -22.01 14.40 -18.90
CA ALA A 281 -21.87 15.31 -20.03
C ALA A 281 -21.02 16.54 -19.62
N LEU A 282 -20.18 17.00 -20.57
CA LEU A 282 -19.33 18.17 -20.34
C LEU A 282 -20.16 19.45 -20.32
N GLY A 283 -19.95 20.23 -19.26
CA GLY A 283 -20.53 21.55 -19.09
C GLY A 283 -19.67 22.68 -19.66
N GLY A 284 -19.96 23.89 -19.22
CA GLY A 284 -19.24 25.11 -19.61
C GLY A 284 -17.86 25.22 -19.00
N ILE A 285 -17.12 26.22 -19.48
CA ILE A 285 -15.86 26.66 -18.87
C ILE A 285 -16.20 27.53 -17.67
N VAL A 286 -15.61 27.23 -16.52
CA VAL A 286 -15.58 28.11 -15.36
C VAL A 286 -14.35 28.97 -15.48
N ASP A 287 -14.52 30.31 -15.57
CA ASP A 287 -13.42 31.27 -15.69
C ASP A 287 -13.27 32.04 -14.37
N ARG A 288 -12.19 31.80 -13.67
CA ARG A 288 -11.82 32.41 -12.39
C ARG A 288 -10.60 33.33 -12.48
N ALA A 289 -10.23 33.71 -13.70
CA ALA A 289 -9.05 34.57 -13.90
C ALA A 289 -9.19 35.94 -13.20
N ARG A 290 -10.42 36.44 -13.01
CA ARG A 290 -10.68 37.69 -12.30
C ARG A 290 -10.57 37.56 -10.77
N ASP A 291 -10.73 36.34 -10.24
CA ASP A 291 -10.76 36.01 -8.81
C ASP A 291 -9.43 35.43 -8.32
N TRP A 292 -8.32 35.73 -9.01
CA TRP A 292 -6.97 35.23 -8.69
C TRP A 292 -6.83 33.68 -8.82
N GLY A 293 -7.77 33.04 -9.51
CA GLY A 293 -7.80 31.59 -9.68
C GLY A 293 -8.38 30.83 -8.49
N GLY A 294 -8.82 29.60 -8.72
CA GLY A 294 -9.20 28.64 -7.69
C GLY A 294 -8.01 27.80 -7.22
N THR A 295 -8.20 27.04 -6.18
CA THR A 295 -7.25 26.04 -5.65
C THR A 295 -7.92 24.68 -5.56
N LEU A 296 -7.15 23.60 -5.42
CA LEU A 296 -7.71 22.30 -5.03
C LEU A 296 -7.98 22.33 -3.51
N SER A 297 -9.22 22.04 -3.13
CA SER A 297 -9.66 22.05 -1.72
C SER A 297 -9.89 20.66 -1.17
N TYR A 298 -10.12 19.67 -2.05
CA TYR A 298 -10.29 18.28 -1.69
C TYR A 298 -9.41 17.39 -2.54
N LEU A 299 -8.67 16.51 -1.89
CA LEU A 299 -7.86 15.45 -2.49
C LEU A 299 -8.18 14.14 -1.75
N ASP A 300 -8.48 13.10 -2.52
CA ASP A 300 -8.69 11.76 -1.97
C ASP A 300 -7.33 11.09 -1.72
N TYR A 301 -6.81 11.23 -0.51
CA TYR A 301 -5.56 10.62 -0.09
C TYR A 301 -5.63 9.09 0.05
N GLY A 302 -6.81 8.48 -0.01
CA GLY A 302 -6.98 7.04 -0.13
C GLY A 302 -6.73 6.51 -1.55
N SER A 303 -6.70 7.42 -2.53
CA SER A 303 -6.38 7.09 -3.91
C SER A 303 -4.86 7.05 -4.14
N PRO A 304 -4.32 6.05 -4.88
CA PRO A 304 -2.89 5.99 -5.24
C PRO A 304 -2.37 7.24 -5.97
N VAL A 305 -3.26 8.04 -6.58
CA VAL A 305 -2.87 9.32 -7.20
C VAL A 305 -2.38 10.32 -6.18
N PHE A 306 -3.01 10.37 -5.00
CA PHE A 306 -2.73 11.38 -3.98
C PHE A 306 -2.10 10.82 -2.71
N GLU A 307 -2.05 9.51 -2.52
CA GLU A 307 -1.51 8.83 -1.33
C GLU A 307 -0.09 9.33 -0.98
N VAL A 308 0.80 9.46 -1.96
CA VAL A 308 2.18 9.91 -1.77
C VAL A 308 2.27 11.35 -1.24
N PHE A 309 1.22 12.16 -1.42
CA PHE A 309 1.16 13.55 -0.95
C PHE A 309 0.59 13.69 0.46
N ASN A 310 0.21 12.59 1.11
CA ASN A 310 -0.25 12.60 2.50
C ASN A 310 0.91 12.66 3.51
N ALA A 311 2.13 12.33 3.10
CA ALA A 311 3.30 12.37 3.96
C ALA A 311 3.77 13.82 4.22
N PRO A 312 4.32 14.13 5.41
CA PRO A 312 4.92 15.44 5.68
C PRO A 312 6.00 15.78 4.64
N HIS A 313 5.98 17.01 4.12
CA HIS A 313 6.92 17.50 3.11
C HIS A 313 6.87 16.82 1.73
N SER A 314 5.84 16.05 1.43
CA SER A 314 5.67 15.34 0.15
C SER A 314 5.21 16.23 -1.02
N GLY A 315 4.84 17.48 -0.75
CA GLY A 315 4.40 18.48 -1.72
C GLY A 315 3.02 19.04 -1.39
N ASP A 316 2.77 20.26 -1.86
CA ASP A 316 1.56 21.03 -1.56
C ASP A 316 0.89 21.53 -2.84
N PHE A 317 -0.35 21.12 -3.08
CA PHE A 317 -1.17 21.59 -4.19
C PHE A 317 -1.77 22.99 -3.95
N SER A 318 -1.74 23.52 -2.72
CA SER A 318 -2.35 24.81 -2.38
C SER A 318 -1.69 25.99 -3.11
N ALA A 319 -0.42 25.83 -3.51
CA ALA A 319 0.32 26.83 -4.29
C ALA A 319 -0.17 26.94 -5.74
N ALA A 320 -0.78 25.86 -6.28
CA ALA A 320 -1.27 25.85 -7.66
C ALA A 320 -2.57 26.65 -7.81
N LYS A 321 -2.60 27.51 -8.83
CA LYS A 321 -3.77 28.35 -9.16
C LYS A 321 -4.39 27.91 -10.47
N PHE A 322 -5.71 27.71 -10.42
CA PHE A 322 -6.53 27.27 -11.56
C PHE A 322 -7.40 28.44 -12.02
N PHE A 323 -7.04 29.04 -13.14
CA PHE A 323 -7.74 30.19 -13.69
C PHE A 323 -8.95 29.78 -14.50
N ARG A 324 -8.90 28.58 -15.14
CA ARG A 324 -9.99 28.00 -15.91
C ARG A 324 -10.03 26.49 -15.73
N TYR A 325 -11.25 25.96 -15.75
CA TYR A 325 -11.52 24.52 -15.76
C TYR A 325 -12.92 24.26 -16.33
N ARG A 326 -13.20 23.01 -16.68
CA ARG A 326 -14.52 22.59 -17.16
C ARG A 326 -15.36 22.05 -16.02
N ALA A 327 -16.64 22.41 -16.01
CA ALA A 327 -17.63 21.77 -15.17
C ALA A 327 -18.29 20.59 -15.92
N PHE A 328 -19.00 19.75 -15.19
CA PHE A 328 -19.95 18.79 -15.74
C PHE A 328 -21.36 19.40 -15.71
N GLU A 329 -22.26 18.95 -16.60
CA GLU A 329 -23.64 19.44 -16.64
C GLU A 329 -24.48 18.99 -15.45
N SER A 330 -24.20 17.79 -14.96
CA SER A 330 -24.83 17.22 -13.77
C SER A 330 -23.80 16.99 -12.66
N PRO A 331 -24.22 17.01 -11.41
CA PRO A 331 -23.35 16.71 -10.30
C PRO A 331 -22.71 15.32 -10.43
N VAL A 332 -21.39 15.25 -10.29
CA VAL A 332 -20.64 14.01 -10.22
C VAL A 332 -20.23 13.80 -8.76
N THR A 333 -20.70 12.68 -8.19
CA THR A 333 -20.44 12.32 -6.78
C THR A 333 -19.57 11.10 -6.65
N GLU A 334 -19.64 10.17 -7.60
CA GLU A 334 -18.86 8.93 -7.60
C GLU A 334 -17.52 9.10 -8.32
N GLY A 335 -16.49 8.47 -7.80
CA GLY A 335 -15.16 8.46 -8.40
C GLY A 335 -14.44 9.82 -8.41
N VAL A 336 -14.86 10.77 -7.59
CA VAL A 336 -14.21 12.08 -7.50
C VAL A 336 -12.98 11.99 -6.64
N LEU A 337 -11.81 12.15 -7.26
CA LEU A 337 -10.50 12.10 -6.59
C LEU A 337 -9.99 13.47 -6.16
N ALA A 338 -10.44 14.56 -6.81
CA ALA A 338 -10.10 15.93 -6.43
C ALA A 338 -11.22 16.92 -6.77
N ARG A 339 -11.35 18.00 -5.98
CA ARG A 339 -12.27 19.11 -6.21
C ARG A 339 -11.56 20.45 -6.07
N TYR A 340 -12.06 21.43 -6.82
CA TYR A 340 -11.71 22.82 -6.62
C TYR A 340 -12.40 23.40 -5.37
N ASP A 341 -12.00 24.58 -4.96
CA ASP A 341 -12.53 25.30 -3.79
C ASP A 341 -14.01 25.73 -3.92
N ASP A 342 -14.55 25.75 -5.14
CA ASP A 342 -15.98 25.94 -5.42
C ASP A 342 -16.78 24.62 -5.47
N GLY A 343 -16.14 23.49 -5.21
CA GLY A 343 -16.76 22.16 -5.18
C GLY A 343 -16.85 21.47 -6.54
N VAL A 344 -16.45 22.13 -7.64
CA VAL A 344 -16.41 21.49 -8.97
C VAL A 344 -15.37 20.38 -8.99
N PRO A 345 -15.67 19.17 -9.54
CA PRO A 345 -14.70 18.09 -9.66
C PRO A 345 -13.51 18.48 -10.54
N ALA A 346 -12.28 18.29 -10.02
CA ALA A 346 -11.03 18.53 -10.73
C ALA A 346 -10.49 17.26 -11.39
N LEU A 347 -10.56 16.12 -10.68
CA LEU A 347 -10.18 14.80 -11.18
C LEU A 347 -11.28 13.80 -10.85
N VAL A 348 -11.71 13.03 -11.86
CA VAL A 348 -12.73 12.00 -11.70
C VAL A 348 -12.25 10.70 -12.31
N GLU A 349 -12.44 9.59 -11.62
CA GLU A 349 -12.19 8.23 -12.09
C GLU A 349 -13.50 7.54 -12.47
N ARG A 350 -13.46 6.78 -13.57
CA ARG A 350 -14.49 5.84 -13.96
C ARG A 350 -13.86 4.52 -14.38
N ARG A 351 -14.35 3.42 -13.84
CA ARG A 351 -13.97 2.08 -14.30
C ARG A 351 -14.83 1.66 -15.48
N LEU A 352 -14.18 1.05 -16.49
CA LEU A 352 -14.84 0.55 -17.67
C LEU A 352 -14.19 -0.79 -18.07
N GLY A 353 -14.93 -1.88 -17.95
CA GLY A 353 -14.37 -3.22 -18.12
C GLY A 353 -13.24 -3.48 -17.11
N SER A 354 -12.09 -3.90 -17.60
CA SER A 354 -10.89 -4.13 -16.78
C SER A 354 -10.00 -2.88 -16.64
N GLY A 355 -10.26 -1.81 -17.39
CA GLY A 355 -9.48 -0.58 -17.36
C GLY A 355 -10.16 0.56 -16.63
N ARG A 356 -9.58 1.75 -16.78
CA ARG A 356 -10.10 2.97 -16.15
C ARG A 356 -9.94 4.20 -17.02
N VAL A 357 -10.83 5.15 -16.80
CA VAL A 357 -10.80 6.48 -17.40
C VAL A 357 -10.60 7.49 -16.28
N LEU A 358 -9.59 8.33 -16.39
CA LEU A 358 -9.35 9.48 -15.53
C LEU A 358 -9.67 10.75 -16.32
N VAL A 359 -10.49 11.63 -15.78
CA VAL A 359 -10.86 12.89 -16.42
C VAL A 359 -10.34 14.04 -15.58
N TRP A 360 -9.35 14.75 -16.10
CA TRP A 360 -8.80 15.97 -15.52
C TRP A 360 -9.49 17.18 -16.17
N THR A 361 -10.15 18.02 -15.38
CA THR A 361 -11.05 19.08 -15.90
C THR A 361 -10.35 20.39 -16.25
N SER A 362 -9.03 20.49 -16.09
CA SER A 362 -8.22 21.63 -16.54
C SER A 362 -7.12 21.16 -17.49
N THR A 363 -6.25 22.07 -17.94
CA THR A 363 -5.09 21.69 -18.77
C THR A 363 -3.93 21.18 -17.92
N LEU A 364 -2.99 20.47 -18.53
CA LEU A 364 -1.71 20.06 -17.93
C LEU A 364 -0.53 20.89 -18.50
N ASP A 365 -0.85 22.07 -18.98
CA ASP A 365 0.07 23.10 -19.43
C ASP A 365 -0.10 24.38 -18.57
N THR A 366 0.45 25.51 -19.02
CA THR A 366 0.36 26.78 -18.27
C THR A 366 -0.71 27.73 -18.81
N PHE A 367 -1.68 27.25 -19.66
CA PHE A 367 -2.70 28.13 -20.23
C PHE A 367 -3.87 28.39 -19.27
N TRP A 368 -4.29 27.37 -18.55
CA TRP A 368 -5.47 27.46 -17.68
C TRP A 368 -5.12 27.45 -16.19
N ASN A 369 -3.92 27.06 -15.87
CA ASN A 369 -3.41 26.96 -14.48
C ASN A 369 -1.89 27.14 -14.45
N ASP A 370 -1.31 27.20 -13.27
CA ASP A 370 0.14 27.24 -13.08
C ASP A 370 0.71 25.96 -12.45
N LEU A 371 -0.09 24.89 -12.40
CA LEU A 371 0.29 23.60 -11.80
C LEU A 371 1.59 23.05 -12.41
N ALA A 372 1.77 23.20 -13.73
CA ALA A 372 2.97 22.72 -14.43
C ALA A 372 4.29 23.42 -13.99
N ARG A 373 4.19 24.50 -13.21
CA ARG A 373 5.32 25.23 -12.61
C ARG A 373 5.56 24.86 -11.15
N GLN A 374 4.66 24.09 -10.55
CA GLN A 374 4.75 23.70 -9.15
C GLN A 374 5.57 22.43 -8.97
N PRO A 375 6.31 22.26 -7.87
CA PRO A 375 7.09 21.06 -7.60
C PRO A 375 6.27 19.78 -7.60
N VAL A 376 5.00 19.85 -7.24
CA VAL A 376 4.07 18.70 -7.19
C VAL A 376 3.69 18.16 -8.57
N PHE A 377 3.93 18.91 -9.65
CA PHE A 377 3.53 18.51 -11.00
C PHE A 377 4.17 17.21 -11.45
N LEU A 378 5.49 17.08 -11.30
CA LEU A 378 6.22 15.89 -11.70
C LEU A 378 5.68 14.62 -11.00
N PRO A 379 5.66 14.53 -9.67
CA PRO A 379 5.14 13.35 -9.00
C PRO A 379 3.64 13.14 -9.27
N PHE A 380 2.86 14.20 -9.44
CA PHE A 380 1.44 14.09 -9.79
C PHE A 380 1.22 13.41 -11.15
N ILE A 381 1.94 13.84 -12.20
CA ILE A 381 1.86 13.21 -13.53
C ILE A 381 2.27 11.74 -13.49
N HIS A 382 3.32 11.42 -12.72
CA HIS A 382 3.76 10.05 -12.52
C HIS A 382 2.67 9.19 -11.86
N GLN A 383 2.11 9.64 -10.73
CA GLN A 383 1.07 8.90 -10.03
C GLN A 383 -0.22 8.78 -10.86
N LEU A 384 -0.60 9.84 -11.56
CA LEU A 384 -1.75 9.84 -12.45
C LEU A 384 -1.59 8.80 -13.57
N THR A 385 -0.40 8.73 -14.17
CA THR A 385 -0.10 7.78 -15.26
C THR A 385 0.02 6.34 -14.74
N LYS A 386 0.69 6.13 -13.59
CA LYS A 386 0.76 4.84 -12.90
C LYS A 386 -0.63 4.32 -12.56
N HIS A 387 -1.46 5.18 -11.98
CA HIS A 387 -2.82 4.82 -11.61
C HIS A 387 -3.68 4.50 -12.84
N ALA A 388 -3.59 5.29 -13.90
CA ALA A 388 -4.26 5.00 -15.18
C ALA A 388 -3.86 3.63 -15.73
N ALA A 389 -2.57 3.31 -15.73
CA ALA A 389 -2.03 2.03 -16.18
C ALA A 389 -2.39 0.84 -15.28
N SER A 390 -3.04 1.06 -14.14
CA SER A 390 -3.17 0.03 -13.08
C SER A 390 -1.81 -0.54 -12.65
N TYR A 391 -0.75 0.28 -12.77
CA TYR A 391 0.60 -0.13 -12.44
C TYR A 391 0.72 -0.42 -10.94
N ALA A 392 1.26 -1.56 -10.63
CA ALA A 392 1.71 -1.88 -9.30
C ALA A 392 3.16 -2.33 -9.39
N GLU A 393 3.99 -1.79 -8.54
CA GLU A 393 5.37 -2.24 -8.44
C GLU A 393 5.39 -3.69 -7.95
N ALA A 394 6.15 -4.53 -8.63
CA ALA A 394 6.34 -5.89 -8.18
C ALA A 394 7.10 -5.85 -6.84
N SER A 395 6.49 -6.39 -5.79
CA SER A 395 7.20 -6.51 -4.51
C SER A 395 8.43 -7.37 -4.69
N SER A 396 9.56 -6.92 -4.16
CA SER A 396 10.80 -7.70 -4.18
C SER A 396 10.72 -8.95 -3.30
N TRP A 397 9.77 -9.03 -2.40
CA TRP A 397 9.49 -10.18 -1.52
C TRP A 397 8.05 -10.18 -1.03
N GLN A 398 7.63 -11.30 -0.48
CA GLN A 398 6.35 -11.53 0.21
C GLN A 398 6.64 -12.12 1.59
N THR A 399 5.65 -12.15 2.47
CA THR A 399 5.74 -12.72 3.82
C THR A 399 5.01 -14.08 3.86
N VAL A 400 5.51 -15.01 4.66
CA VAL A 400 4.82 -16.29 4.89
C VAL A 400 3.41 -16.02 5.44
N GLY A 401 2.41 -16.73 4.90
CA GLY A 401 0.99 -16.53 5.25
C GLY A 401 0.24 -15.61 4.31
N GLU A 402 0.93 -14.82 3.49
CA GLU A 402 0.28 -14.02 2.44
C GLU A 402 -0.25 -14.90 1.30
N VAL A 403 -1.19 -14.33 0.55
CA VAL A 403 -1.79 -14.97 -0.62
C VAL A 403 -1.40 -14.22 -1.88
N LEU A 404 -0.66 -14.89 -2.76
CA LEU A 404 -0.23 -14.31 -4.02
C LEU A 404 -1.30 -14.47 -5.10
N ASP A 405 -1.71 -13.37 -5.73
CA ASP A 405 -2.50 -13.36 -6.97
C ASP A 405 -1.56 -13.65 -8.15
N LEU A 406 -1.62 -14.90 -8.65
CA LEU A 406 -0.74 -15.38 -9.71
C LEU A 406 -0.97 -14.66 -11.04
N ASP A 407 -2.20 -14.32 -11.36
CA ASP A 407 -2.53 -13.66 -12.63
C ASP A 407 -1.96 -12.24 -12.65
N ARG A 408 -2.07 -11.53 -11.51
CA ARG A 408 -1.45 -10.22 -11.34
C ARG A 408 0.08 -10.28 -11.36
N HIS A 409 0.66 -11.27 -10.67
CA HIS A 409 2.12 -11.45 -10.65
C HIS A 409 2.67 -11.73 -12.05
N LEU A 410 2.04 -12.62 -12.81
CA LEU A 410 2.44 -12.92 -14.18
C LEU A 410 2.29 -11.73 -15.12
N ALA A 411 1.22 -10.94 -14.98
CA ALA A 411 1.04 -9.72 -15.76
C ALA A 411 2.15 -8.69 -15.51
N MET A 412 2.72 -8.65 -14.29
CA MET A 412 3.82 -7.76 -13.95
C MET A 412 5.19 -8.23 -14.46
N VAL A 413 5.42 -9.54 -14.52
CA VAL A 413 6.76 -10.10 -14.75
C VAL A 413 6.95 -10.61 -16.17
N LEU A 414 5.89 -11.14 -16.78
CA LEU A 414 5.95 -11.67 -18.15
C LEU A 414 5.53 -10.59 -19.14
N GLU A 415 6.46 -9.77 -19.59
CA GLU A 415 6.25 -8.87 -20.72
C GLU A 415 6.09 -9.69 -22.01
N GLY A 416 4.93 -9.58 -22.66
CA GLY A 416 4.68 -10.16 -23.97
C GLY A 416 3.28 -9.83 -24.47
N GLU A 417 3.18 -9.52 -25.75
CA GLU A 417 1.99 -9.04 -26.45
C GLU A 417 0.73 -9.91 -26.31
N ALA A 418 0.88 -11.14 -25.91
CA ALA A 418 -0.22 -12.12 -25.88
C ALA A 418 -1.12 -12.04 -24.63
N GLN A 419 -0.75 -11.27 -23.60
CA GLN A 419 -1.39 -11.41 -22.29
C GLN A 419 -2.39 -10.32 -21.92
N ARG A 420 -2.48 -9.25 -22.69
CA ARG A 420 -3.35 -8.09 -22.41
C ARG A 420 -4.75 -8.19 -23.00
N THR A 421 -5.07 -9.24 -23.72
CA THR A 421 -6.30 -9.28 -24.56
C THR A 421 -7.35 -10.28 -24.13
N THR A 422 -7.11 -11.15 -23.14
CA THR A 422 -8.11 -12.16 -22.75
C THR A 422 -8.28 -12.20 -21.24
N PRO A 423 -9.51 -12.05 -20.69
CA PRO A 423 -9.79 -12.42 -19.32
C PRO A 423 -9.61 -13.94 -19.14
N GLY A 424 -8.82 -14.33 -18.15
CA GLY A 424 -8.52 -15.73 -17.87
C GLY A 424 -7.21 -16.22 -18.47
N ARG A 425 -6.67 -17.29 -17.87
CA ARG A 425 -5.43 -17.93 -18.33
C ARG A 425 -5.70 -18.96 -19.40
N GLU A 426 -4.96 -18.88 -20.51
CA GLU A 426 -5.01 -19.86 -21.59
C GLU A 426 -4.13 -21.11 -21.34
N PHE A 427 -3.35 -21.12 -20.26
CA PHE A 427 -2.36 -22.16 -19.95
C PHE A 427 -2.35 -22.52 -18.46
N ASP A 428 -1.94 -23.75 -18.17
CA ASP A 428 -1.70 -24.20 -16.81
C ASP A 428 -0.40 -23.60 -16.27
N LEU A 429 -0.34 -23.40 -14.95
CA LEU A 429 0.86 -22.98 -14.25
C LEU A 429 1.44 -24.15 -13.46
N VAL A 430 2.75 -24.25 -13.45
CA VAL A 430 3.51 -25.16 -12.59
C VAL A 430 4.30 -24.32 -11.62
N ILE A 431 3.99 -24.45 -10.34
CA ILE A 431 4.66 -23.76 -9.25
C ILE A 431 5.50 -24.77 -8.50
N THR A 432 6.76 -24.43 -8.27
CA THR A 432 7.66 -25.23 -7.44
C THR A 432 7.89 -24.48 -6.13
N SER A 433 7.48 -25.07 -5.00
CA SER A 433 7.71 -24.49 -3.67
C SER A 433 9.18 -24.63 -3.24
N PRO A 434 9.61 -23.92 -2.18
CA PRO A 434 10.97 -24.06 -1.62
C PRO A 434 11.33 -25.50 -1.24
N SER A 435 10.38 -26.29 -0.76
CA SER A 435 10.53 -27.74 -0.49
C SER A 435 10.54 -28.62 -1.74
N SER A 436 10.54 -28.01 -2.93
CA SER A 436 10.49 -28.72 -4.23
C SER A 436 9.15 -29.43 -4.53
N LYS A 437 8.10 -29.14 -3.78
CA LYS A 437 6.74 -29.60 -4.06
C LYS A 437 6.21 -28.89 -5.30
N LYS A 438 5.66 -29.67 -6.24
CA LYS A 438 5.05 -29.13 -7.46
C LYS A 438 3.54 -28.98 -7.28
N ILE A 439 3.06 -27.76 -7.51
CA ILE A 439 1.65 -27.40 -7.49
C ILE A 439 1.27 -27.04 -8.92
N ILE A 440 0.25 -27.71 -9.46
CA ILE A 440 -0.28 -27.41 -10.79
C ILE A 440 -1.56 -26.61 -10.61
N VAL A 441 -1.59 -25.41 -11.15
CA VAL A 441 -2.77 -24.56 -11.17
C VAL A 441 -3.32 -24.55 -12.58
N PRO A 442 -4.49 -25.20 -12.81
CA PRO A 442 -5.06 -25.32 -14.14
C PRO A 442 -5.46 -23.96 -14.71
N ARG A 443 -5.55 -23.90 -16.04
CA ARG A 443 -6.13 -22.75 -16.72
C ARG A 443 -7.57 -22.51 -16.25
N SER A 444 -7.91 -21.29 -15.98
CA SER A 444 -9.23 -20.91 -15.48
C SER A 444 -9.51 -19.44 -15.81
N GLU A 445 -10.78 -19.08 -15.91
CA GLU A 445 -11.22 -17.70 -15.96
C GLU A 445 -11.28 -17.05 -14.56
N GLU A 446 -11.24 -17.87 -13.50
CA GLU A 446 -11.21 -17.42 -12.12
C GLU A 446 -9.79 -17.04 -11.70
N LYS A 447 -9.70 -16.13 -10.72
CA LYS A 447 -8.42 -15.71 -10.13
C LYS A 447 -7.68 -16.88 -9.53
N ALA A 448 -6.41 -17.01 -9.86
CA ALA A 448 -5.54 -18.00 -9.26
C ALA A 448 -4.81 -17.42 -8.05
N LEU A 449 -5.13 -17.95 -6.89
CA LEU A 449 -4.55 -17.55 -5.61
C LEU A 449 -3.63 -18.65 -5.09
N LEU A 450 -2.42 -18.29 -4.69
CA LEU A 450 -1.43 -19.18 -4.11
C LEU A 450 -1.13 -18.77 -2.67
N PRO A 451 -1.48 -19.56 -1.64
CA PRO A 451 -1.01 -19.32 -0.29
C PRO A 451 0.50 -19.61 -0.20
N LEU A 452 1.24 -18.67 0.39
CA LEU A 452 2.68 -18.76 0.57
C LEU A 452 2.97 -19.30 1.97
N GLU A 453 3.21 -20.60 2.07
CA GLU A 453 3.33 -21.32 3.35
C GLU A 453 4.77 -21.57 3.79
N GLU A 454 5.72 -21.50 2.85
CA GLU A 454 7.12 -21.83 3.08
C GLU A 454 8.03 -20.64 2.81
N GLN A 455 9.04 -20.43 3.66
CA GLN A 455 10.10 -19.47 3.42
C GLN A 455 11.03 -19.94 2.32
N GLY A 456 11.34 -19.08 1.34
CA GLY A 456 12.25 -19.45 0.25
C GLY A 456 11.88 -18.79 -1.07
N PHE A 457 12.34 -19.39 -2.16
CA PHE A 457 11.94 -18.99 -3.50
C PHE A 457 10.89 -19.93 -4.05
N TYR A 458 9.73 -19.39 -4.43
CA TYR A 458 8.77 -20.08 -5.26
C TYR A 458 9.10 -19.83 -6.73
N GLU A 459 9.09 -20.86 -7.56
CA GLU A 459 9.28 -20.74 -9.00
C GLU A 459 7.97 -20.94 -9.73
N ILE A 460 7.56 -19.97 -10.52
CA ILE A 460 6.33 -19.98 -11.29
C ILE A 460 6.67 -20.06 -12.76
N ARG A 461 6.14 -21.05 -13.47
CA ARG A 461 6.35 -21.24 -14.91
C ARG A 461 5.09 -21.71 -15.62
N ARG A 462 5.00 -21.47 -16.92
CA ARG A 462 3.95 -22.04 -17.76
C ARG A 462 4.19 -23.53 -17.96
N ALA A 463 3.13 -24.32 -17.95
CA ALA A 463 3.21 -25.72 -18.33
C ALA A 463 3.67 -25.85 -19.79
N GLY A 464 4.69 -26.65 -20.05
CA GLY A 464 5.29 -26.78 -21.38
C GLY A 464 6.19 -25.63 -21.83
N GLY A 465 6.35 -24.59 -21.03
CA GLY A 465 7.26 -23.48 -21.31
C GLY A 465 8.74 -23.83 -21.06
N SER A 466 9.66 -23.07 -21.67
CA SER A 466 11.09 -23.24 -21.40
C SER A 466 11.43 -22.82 -19.96
N ALA A 467 12.48 -23.40 -19.38
CA ALA A 467 12.97 -23.01 -18.05
C ALA A 467 13.41 -21.54 -17.97
N ALA A 468 13.76 -20.93 -19.12
CA ALA A 468 14.14 -19.53 -19.21
C ALA A 468 12.97 -18.54 -19.04
N ALA A 469 11.72 -19.02 -19.10
CA ALA A 469 10.51 -18.21 -18.92
C ALA A 469 9.86 -18.52 -17.54
N SER A 470 10.66 -18.64 -16.48
CA SER A 470 10.19 -18.76 -15.11
C SER A 470 10.31 -17.42 -14.38
N SER A 471 9.37 -17.17 -13.48
CA SER A 471 9.44 -16.06 -12.52
C SER A 471 9.61 -16.60 -11.12
N ALA A 472 10.36 -15.91 -10.29
CA ALA A 472 10.55 -16.24 -8.89
C ALA A 472 9.78 -15.27 -7.97
N VAL A 473 9.33 -15.81 -6.84
CA VAL A 473 8.80 -15.02 -5.72
C VAL A 473 9.60 -15.35 -4.48
N ALA A 474 10.21 -14.35 -3.87
CA ALA A 474 10.90 -14.52 -2.60
C ALA A 474 9.89 -14.42 -1.46
N VAL A 475 9.96 -15.36 -0.53
CA VAL A 475 9.10 -15.39 0.66
C VAL A 475 9.98 -15.45 1.90
N ASN A 476 9.76 -14.49 2.82
CA ASN A 476 10.49 -14.37 4.08
C ASN A 476 9.56 -14.58 5.26
N LEU A 477 10.15 -14.86 6.42
CA LEU A 477 9.42 -14.77 7.69
C LEU A 477 9.02 -13.32 7.95
N ASP A 478 7.99 -13.14 8.75
CA ASP A 478 7.73 -11.83 9.34
C ASP A 478 8.89 -11.48 10.29
N THR A 479 9.56 -10.37 10.02
CA THR A 479 10.69 -9.92 10.82
C THR A 479 10.29 -9.57 12.26
N ALA A 480 9.01 -9.37 12.53
CA ALA A 480 8.47 -9.17 13.87
C ALA A 480 8.61 -10.42 14.74
N GLU A 481 8.60 -11.64 14.16
CA GLU A 481 8.82 -12.91 14.87
C GLU A 481 10.23 -13.03 15.50
N SER A 482 11.18 -12.23 15.03
CA SER A 482 12.52 -12.17 15.62
C SER A 482 12.58 -11.30 16.89
N ASP A 483 11.48 -10.64 17.27
CA ASP A 483 11.37 -9.94 18.55
C ASP A 483 11.00 -10.93 19.66
N LEU A 484 12.00 -11.52 20.29
CA LEU A 484 11.85 -12.46 21.40
C LEU A 484 11.51 -11.77 22.74
N SER A 485 10.86 -10.60 22.72
CA SER A 485 10.43 -9.92 23.94
C SER A 485 9.36 -10.74 24.65
N PRO A 486 9.55 -11.11 25.94
CA PRO A 486 8.61 -11.96 26.64
C PRO A 486 7.31 -11.23 26.96
N LEU A 487 6.20 -11.94 26.89
CA LEU A 487 4.91 -11.58 27.44
C LEU A 487 4.79 -12.24 28.82
N ASP A 488 4.35 -11.50 29.82
CA ASP A 488 4.03 -12.09 31.11
C ASP A 488 2.80 -13.01 30.99
N PRO A 489 2.93 -14.32 31.23
CA PRO A 489 1.80 -15.24 31.16
C PRO A 489 0.64 -14.87 32.12
N GLU A 490 0.93 -14.24 33.26
CA GLU A 490 -0.10 -13.80 34.20
C GLU A 490 -0.88 -12.60 33.64
N GLU A 491 -0.22 -11.68 32.94
CA GLU A 491 -0.87 -10.57 32.23
C GLU A 491 -1.84 -11.10 31.17
N LEU A 492 -1.42 -12.10 30.39
CA LEU A 492 -2.29 -12.74 29.40
C LEU A 492 -3.51 -13.39 30.07
N VAL A 493 -3.29 -14.19 31.14
CA VAL A 493 -4.39 -14.83 31.88
C VAL A 493 -5.36 -13.78 32.40
N ALA A 494 -4.87 -12.71 33.00
CA ALA A 494 -5.69 -11.60 33.50
C ALA A 494 -6.50 -10.93 32.38
N SER A 495 -5.91 -10.68 31.24
CA SER A 495 -6.58 -10.02 30.11
C SER A 495 -7.73 -10.84 29.54
N VAL A 496 -7.64 -12.20 29.57
CA VAL A 496 -8.62 -13.10 28.93
C VAL A 496 -9.68 -13.63 29.90
N THR A 497 -9.42 -13.57 31.24
CA THR A 497 -10.32 -14.18 32.26
C THR A 497 -11.03 -13.18 33.19
N PHE A 498 -10.54 -11.97 33.32
CA PHE A 498 -10.93 -11.06 34.44
C PHE A 498 -12.09 -10.10 34.20
N ARG A 499 -12.72 -10.08 33.01
CA ARG A 499 -13.78 -9.08 32.74
C ARG A 499 -15.11 -9.31 33.49
N GLU A 500 -15.38 -10.54 33.98
CA GLU A 500 -16.63 -10.81 34.66
C GLU A 500 -16.73 -10.19 36.07
N THR A 501 -15.59 -10.02 36.74
CA THR A 501 -15.59 -9.42 38.07
C THR A 501 -15.90 -7.91 38.04
N THR A 502 -15.54 -7.24 36.96
CA THR A 502 -15.87 -5.81 36.77
C THR A 502 -17.34 -5.61 36.35
N ALA A 503 -17.90 -6.54 35.56
CA ALA A 503 -19.30 -6.46 35.16
C ALA A 503 -20.27 -6.83 36.30
N VAL A 504 -19.91 -7.79 37.17
CA VAL A 504 -20.72 -8.14 38.33
C VAL A 504 -20.61 -7.07 39.43
N ALA A 505 -19.45 -6.45 39.61
CA ALA A 505 -19.31 -5.30 40.53
C ALA A 505 -19.99 -4.03 39.98
N ALA A 506 -19.99 -3.83 38.64
CA ALA A 506 -20.73 -2.74 37.99
C ALA A 506 -22.25 -3.00 37.94
N GLY A 507 -22.69 -4.28 37.97
CA GLY A 507 -24.10 -4.65 38.00
C GLY A 507 -24.74 -4.57 39.40
N ALA A 508 -23.94 -4.45 40.48
CA ALA A 508 -24.42 -4.26 41.84
C ALA A 508 -24.63 -2.79 42.26
N GLU A 509 -24.08 -1.84 41.50
CA GLU A 509 -24.40 -0.41 41.60
C GLU A 509 -25.32 -0.04 40.43
N ALA A 510 -26.62 -0.26 40.64
CA ALA A 510 -27.65 0.22 39.74
C ALA A 510 -27.54 1.75 39.58
N GLY A 511 -27.25 2.20 38.35
CA GLY A 511 -27.70 3.51 37.93
C GLY A 511 -26.72 4.65 37.83
N ASP A 512 -25.59 4.48 37.16
CA ASP A 512 -24.97 5.64 36.54
C ASP A 512 -25.32 5.64 35.05
N THR A 513 -26.46 6.25 34.72
CA THR A 513 -26.77 6.66 33.35
C THR A 513 -25.76 7.70 32.90
N PRO A 514 -25.48 7.87 31.59
CA PRO A 514 -24.60 8.94 31.08
C PRO A 514 -24.94 10.32 31.65
N GLU A 515 -26.23 10.57 31.97
CA GLU A 515 -26.73 11.78 32.60
C GLU A 515 -26.30 11.92 34.07
N ALA A 516 -26.15 10.81 34.82
CA ALA A 516 -25.64 10.84 36.20
C ALA A 516 -24.12 11.08 36.24
N GLN A 517 -23.36 10.65 35.21
CA GLN A 517 -21.95 10.97 35.05
C GLN A 517 -21.75 12.44 34.67
N GLU A 518 -22.59 13.00 33.79
CA GLU A 518 -22.58 14.43 33.47
C GLU A 518 -22.90 15.28 34.72
N GLY A 519 -23.82 14.84 35.59
CA GLY A 519 -24.11 15.51 36.84
C GLY A 519 -22.94 15.56 37.82
N ARG A 520 -22.06 14.55 37.83
CA ARG A 520 -20.84 14.54 38.66
C ARG A 520 -19.69 15.37 38.05
N GLN A 521 -19.69 15.62 36.76
CA GLN A 521 -18.73 16.48 36.10
C GLN A 521 -19.11 17.97 36.09
N GLY A 522 -20.13 18.39 36.87
CA GLY A 522 -20.64 19.75 36.97
C GLY A 522 -19.64 20.82 37.47
N TYR A 523 -18.39 20.46 37.75
CA TYR A 523 -17.33 21.43 38.11
C TYR A 523 -17.05 22.47 37.03
N TRP A 524 -17.29 22.17 35.75
CA TRP A 524 -17.09 23.13 34.66
C TRP A 524 -18.02 24.35 34.77
N TRP A 525 -19.22 24.18 35.35
CA TRP A 525 -20.17 25.26 35.62
C TRP A 525 -19.61 26.26 36.65
N PHE A 526 -18.95 25.76 37.69
CA PHE A 526 -18.32 26.61 38.71
C PHE A 526 -17.10 27.36 38.14
N LEU A 527 -16.36 26.75 37.20
CA LEU A 527 -15.28 27.42 36.48
C LEU A 527 -15.81 28.52 35.56
N LEU A 528 -16.96 28.26 34.91
CA LEU A 528 -17.60 29.25 34.05
C LEU A 528 -18.15 30.44 34.85
N MET A 529 -18.76 30.19 36.00
CA MET A 529 -19.20 31.23 36.96
C MET A 529 -18.00 31.99 37.50
N GLY A 530 -16.90 31.33 37.82
CA GLY A 530 -15.66 31.99 38.27
C GLY A 530 -15.06 32.91 37.20
N ALA A 531 -15.03 32.44 35.96
CA ALA A 531 -14.56 33.25 34.82
C ALA A 531 -15.47 34.46 34.56
N LEU A 532 -16.78 34.32 34.66
CA LEU A 532 -17.76 35.41 34.53
C LEU A 532 -17.61 36.47 35.66
N LEU A 533 -17.38 36.01 36.91
CA LEU A 533 -17.10 36.90 38.04
C LEU A 533 -15.78 37.68 37.88
N LEU A 534 -14.73 37.02 37.34
CA LEU A 534 -13.47 37.67 37.04
C LEU A 534 -13.63 38.73 35.95
N LEU A 535 -14.33 38.43 34.86
CA LEU A 535 -14.64 39.39 33.79
C LEU A 535 -15.48 40.60 34.31
N ALA A 536 -16.48 40.31 35.16
CA ALA A 536 -17.29 41.36 35.78
C ALA A 536 -16.43 42.27 36.72
N SER A 537 -15.52 41.66 37.50
CA SER A 537 -14.63 42.39 38.39
C SER A 537 -13.61 43.25 37.62
N GLU A 538 -13.07 42.72 36.52
CA GLU A 538 -12.17 43.45 35.62
C GLU A 538 -12.88 44.65 34.97
N THR A 539 -14.11 44.44 34.51
CA THR A 539 -14.94 45.51 33.91
C THR A 539 -15.24 46.60 34.93
N LEU A 540 -15.56 46.24 36.18
CA LEU A 540 -15.82 47.16 37.27
C LEU A 540 -14.55 47.93 37.68
N LEU A 541 -13.40 47.26 37.78
CA LEU A 541 -12.12 47.90 38.07
C LEU A 541 -11.67 48.86 36.95
N SER A 542 -11.77 48.40 35.70
CA SER A 542 -11.45 49.23 34.53
C SER A 542 -12.33 50.49 34.47
N ASN A 543 -13.62 50.33 34.74
CA ASN A 543 -14.56 51.45 34.74
C ASN A 543 -14.31 52.44 35.90
N ARG A 544 -13.90 51.94 37.10
CA ARG A 544 -13.50 52.76 38.23
C ARG A 544 -12.19 53.53 37.99
N LEU A 545 -11.22 52.90 37.37
CA LEU A 545 -9.95 53.53 37.02
C LEU A 545 -10.11 54.59 35.92
N SER A 546 -11.02 54.36 34.98
CA SER A 546 -11.32 55.36 33.92
C SER A 546 -12.10 56.59 34.42
N MET A 547 -12.88 56.45 35.52
CA MET A 547 -13.58 57.59 36.16
C MET A 547 -12.70 58.39 37.12
N GLY A 548 -11.54 57.84 37.55
CA GLY A 548 -10.58 58.53 38.40
C GLY A 548 -9.52 59.38 37.65
N ALA A 549 -9.54 59.34 36.31
CA ALA A 549 -8.60 60.03 35.42
C ALA A 549 -9.24 61.22 34.66
N ARG A 550 -10.34 61.74 35.15
CA ARG A 550 -10.91 63.04 34.69
C ARG A 550 -10.88 64.06 35.77
#